data_551e8acb538ac31ad524146deb3060f6
#
_entry.id   551e8acb538ac31ad524146deb3060f6
#
_cell.length_a   1.000
_cell.length_b   1.000
_cell.length_c   1.000
_cell.angle_alpha   90.00
_cell.angle_beta   90.00
_cell.angle_gamma   90.00
#
_symmetry.space_group_name_H-M   'P 1'
#
loop_
_entity.id
_entity.type
_entity.pdbx_description
1 polymer ?
#
loop_
_entity_poly.entity_id
_entity_poly.type
_entity_poly.pdbx_seq_one_letter_code
_entity_poly.pdbx_strand_id
1 'polypeptide(L)'
;MLQGTFSHEPPGTLAIFRLLGGGHPVHVAERIEQVALIAEGKWLASTDWCFNRLPAGARALFSCVPTVNKAAVAAAVGAADAAQAVGENLACLLRGYAPIHRAARRQRVPTIGVSHGTVFGCISEHGVPMAGFDHEFTTGALFAAEAQAFMLGHIHRHQAWEQESGAGRQCIAYPGSIGRFHYGEEGEKGFLLWEVDADHARFTLEPTP
;
A
#
# COMPACT_ATOMS: atom_id res chain seq x y z
N MET A 1 3.73 8.81 3.69
CA MET A 1 2.51 8.55 4.45
C MET A 1 1.34 8.39 3.51
N LEU A 2 0.46 7.46 3.76
CA LEU A 2 -0.82 7.33 3.07
C LEU A 2 -1.94 7.75 3.99
N GLN A 3 -2.93 8.44 3.43
CA GLN A 3 -4.14 8.75 4.17
C GLN A 3 -4.92 7.45 4.42
N GLY A 4 -5.36 7.24 5.66
CA GLY A 4 -6.17 6.12 6.06
C GLY A 4 -7.60 6.17 5.52
N THR A 5 -8.57 5.63 6.22
CA THR A 5 -9.96 5.68 5.77
C THR A 5 -10.50 7.10 5.80
N PHE A 6 -11.26 7.46 4.78
CA PHE A 6 -11.93 8.77 4.69
C PHE A 6 -12.82 9.07 5.92
N SER A 7 -13.34 8.02 6.56
CA SER A 7 -14.12 8.12 7.78
C SER A 7 -13.32 8.52 9.03
N HIS A 8 -12.00 8.31 9.02
CA HIS A 8 -11.14 8.58 10.16
C HIS A 8 -10.38 9.90 10.04
N GLU A 9 -10.01 10.30 8.82
CA GLU A 9 -9.18 11.48 8.59
C GLU A 9 -9.79 12.38 7.51
N PRO A 10 -10.10 13.64 7.82
CA PRO A 10 -10.50 14.61 6.81
C PRO A 10 -9.40 14.80 5.75
N PRO A 11 -9.77 15.16 4.51
CA PRO A 11 -8.80 15.52 3.47
C PRO A 11 -7.82 16.59 3.97
N GLY A 12 -6.54 16.38 3.71
CA GLY A 12 -5.48 17.32 4.08
C GLY A 12 -4.95 17.19 5.52
N THR A 13 -5.56 16.37 6.40
CA THR A 13 -5.08 16.19 7.79
C THR A 13 -3.61 15.75 7.82
N LEU A 14 -3.22 14.84 6.95
CA LEU A 14 -1.84 14.34 6.90
C LEU A 14 -0.85 15.33 6.27
N ALA A 15 -1.33 16.41 5.64
CA ALA A 15 -0.45 17.41 5.02
C ALA A 15 0.50 18.07 6.02
N ILE A 16 0.14 18.11 7.31
CA ILE A 16 1.00 18.64 8.37
C ILE A 16 2.35 17.89 8.45
N PHE A 17 2.38 16.61 8.11
CA PHE A 17 3.61 15.83 8.13
C PHE A 17 4.65 16.31 7.11
N ARG A 18 4.22 17.00 6.05
CA ARG A 18 5.15 17.68 5.12
C ARG A 18 5.94 18.78 5.81
N LEU A 19 5.32 19.45 6.79
CA LEU A 19 5.95 20.52 7.57
C LEU A 19 6.83 19.96 8.71
N LEU A 20 6.41 18.83 9.29
CA LEU A 20 7.12 18.19 10.41
C LEU A 20 8.33 17.36 9.96
N GLY A 21 8.46 17.07 8.68
CA GLY A 21 9.52 16.21 8.14
C GLY A 21 10.95 16.72 8.38
N GLY A 22 11.11 18.00 8.71
CA GLY A 22 12.43 18.59 8.97
C GLY A 22 13.39 18.38 7.80
N GLY A 23 14.54 17.78 8.04
CA GLY A 23 15.51 17.43 7.00
C GLY A 23 15.25 16.09 6.29
N HIS A 24 14.15 15.39 6.60
CA HIS A 24 13.80 14.09 6.01
C HIS A 24 12.79 14.27 4.87
N PRO A 25 12.94 13.54 3.75
CA PRO A 25 12.00 13.59 2.65
C PRO A 25 10.66 12.97 3.09
N VAL A 26 9.59 13.77 3.08
CA VAL A 26 8.22 13.31 3.38
C VAL A 26 7.34 13.57 2.16
N HIS A 27 6.66 12.53 1.70
CA HIS A 27 5.59 12.62 0.72
C HIS A 27 4.28 12.13 1.36
N VAL A 28 3.20 12.86 1.12
CA VAL A 28 1.85 12.49 1.55
C VAL A 28 0.99 12.28 0.31
N ALA A 29 0.59 11.03 0.08
CA ALA A 29 -0.27 10.67 -1.02
C ALA A 29 -1.74 10.74 -0.59
N GLU A 30 -2.49 11.66 -1.19
CA GLU A 30 -3.92 11.84 -0.95
C GLU A 30 -4.77 11.33 -2.13
N ARG A 31 -4.14 10.90 -3.19
CA ARG A 31 -4.75 10.32 -4.38
C ARG A 31 -3.96 9.10 -4.86
N ILE A 32 -4.54 8.35 -5.77
CA ILE A 32 -3.81 7.28 -6.46
C ILE A 32 -2.76 7.93 -7.35
N GLU A 33 -1.49 7.62 -7.08
CA GLU A 33 -0.35 8.16 -7.81
C GLU A 33 0.88 7.27 -7.66
N GLN A 34 1.83 7.42 -8.55
CA GLN A 34 3.19 6.94 -8.32
C GLN A 34 4.12 8.08 -7.92
N VAL A 35 5.08 7.74 -7.07
CA VAL A 35 6.07 8.70 -6.59
C VAL A 35 7.44 8.06 -6.69
N ALA A 36 8.38 8.75 -7.30
CA ALA A 36 9.78 8.33 -7.33
C ALA A 36 10.60 9.14 -6.32
N LEU A 37 11.36 8.43 -5.50
CA LEU A 37 12.44 9.05 -4.75
C LEU A 37 13.63 9.21 -5.69
N ILE A 38 14.06 10.45 -5.90
CA ILE A 38 15.21 10.77 -6.75
C ILE A 38 16.42 11.20 -5.90
N ALA A 39 17.53 11.48 -6.54
CA ALA A 39 18.72 11.96 -5.87
C ALA A 39 18.42 13.16 -4.97
N GLU A 40 19.24 13.36 -3.93
CA GLU A 40 19.09 14.44 -2.92
C GLU A 40 17.81 14.32 -2.06
N GLY A 41 17.17 13.15 -2.01
CA GLY A 41 15.97 12.94 -1.19
C GLY A 41 14.71 13.65 -1.69
N LYS A 42 14.68 14.08 -2.94
CA LYS A 42 13.51 14.73 -3.53
C LYS A 42 12.48 13.72 -4.01
N TRP A 43 11.22 14.09 -3.89
CA TRP A 43 10.09 13.33 -4.40
C TRP A 43 9.61 13.90 -5.71
N LEU A 44 9.38 13.02 -6.69
CA LEU A 44 8.73 13.34 -7.95
C LEU A 44 7.45 12.53 -8.05
N ALA A 45 6.30 13.19 -8.07
CA ALA A 45 5.00 12.55 -8.25
C ALA A 45 4.62 12.47 -9.73
N SER A 46 3.88 11.43 -10.10
CA SER A 46 3.27 11.32 -11.42
C SER A 46 2.15 12.36 -11.60
N THR A 47 1.94 12.84 -12.81
CA THR A 47 0.81 13.72 -13.14
C THR A 47 -0.52 12.97 -13.09
N ASP A 48 -0.51 11.74 -13.62
CA ASP A 48 -1.61 10.80 -13.58
C ASP A 48 -1.42 9.75 -12.47
N TRP A 49 -2.20 8.70 -12.49
CA TRP A 49 -2.13 7.60 -11.53
C TRP A 49 -0.82 6.79 -11.61
N CYS A 50 -0.08 6.87 -12.71
CA CYS A 50 1.23 6.22 -12.89
C CYS A 50 2.16 7.02 -13.79
N PHE A 51 3.44 6.66 -13.77
CA PHE A 51 4.40 7.16 -14.74
C PHE A 51 4.30 6.41 -16.06
N ASN A 52 4.40 7.11 -17.17
CA ASN A 52 4.54 6.51 -18.51
C ASN A 52 5.92 5.87 -18.72
N ARG A 53 6.94 6.37 -18.03
CA ARG A 53 8.30 5.84 -17.99
C ARG A 53 8.95 6.15 -16.65
N LEU A 54 9.91 5.31 -16.25
CA LEU A 54 10.65 5.54 -15.02
C LEU A 54 11.36 6.89 -15.07
N PRO A 55 11.18 7.76 -14.07
CA PRO A 55 11.91 9.03 -13.97
C PRO A 55 13.42 8.82 -13.92
N ALA A 56 14.16 9.69 -14.60
CA ALA A 56 15.61 9.67 -14.57
C ALA A 56 16.11 9.91 -13.13
N GLY A 57 17.11 9.15 -12.70
CA GLY A 57 17.67 9.24 -11.35
C GLY A 57 16.78 8.67 -10.24
N ALA A 58 15.72 7.95 -10.59
CA ALA A 58 14.90 7.25 -9.59
C ALA A 58 15.75 6.27 -8.79
N ARG A 59 15.67 6.34 -7.46
CA ARG A 59 16.33 5.46 -6.49
C ARG A 59 15.36 4.46 -5.86
N ALA A 60 14.08 4.80 -5.83
CA ALA A 60 12.97 3.94 -5.45
C ALA A 60 11.69 4.43 -6.14
N LEU A 61 10.78 3.52 -6.44
CA LEU A 61 9.48 3.81 -7.03
C LEU A 61 8.37 3.32 -6.08
N PHE A 62 7.48 4.22 -5.70
CA PHE A 62 6.33 3.94 -4.84
C PHE A 62 5.04 4.05 -5.65
N SER A 63 4.16 3.06 -5.52
CA SER A 63 2.79 3.09 -6.04
C SER A 63 1.84 3.25 -4.87
N CYS A 64 1.27 4.44 -4.75
CA CYS A 64 0.42 4.83 -3.63
C CYS A 64 -1.05 4.67 -3.99
N VAL A 65 -1.76 3.83 -3.24
CA VAL A 65 -3.20 3.59 -3.39
C VAL A 65 -3.87 3.90 -2.05
N PRO A 66 -4.24 5.16 -1.79
CA PRO A 66 -4.99 5.53 -0.59
C PRO A 66 -6.35 4.85 -0.54
N THR A 67 -6.98 4.90 0.61
CA THR A 67 -8.34 4.36 0.80
C THR A 67 -9.32 4.94 -0.21
N VAL A 68 -10.06 4.06 -0.88
CA VAL A 68 -11.09 4.43 -1.85
C VAL A 68 -12.38 4.79 -1.12
N ASN A 69 -12.99 5.90 -1.50
CA ASN A 69 -14.29 6.30 -0.97
C ASN A 69 -15.41 5.45 -1.58
N LYS A 70 -15.76 4.36 -0.90
CA LYS A 70 -16.83 3.44 -1.33
C LYS A 70 -18.18 4.13 -1.48
N ALA A 71 -18.47 5.16 -0.68
CA ALA A 71 -19.72 5.90 -0.79
C ALA A 71 -19.82 6.67 -2.11
N ALA A 72 -18.72 7.24 -2.59
CA ALA A 72 -18.68 7.90 -3.89
C ALA A 72 -18.87 6.90 -5.04
N VAL A 73 -18.28 5.69 -4.93
CA VAL A 73 -18.49 4.62 -5.91
C VAL A 73 -19.95 4.13 -5.87
N ALA A 74 -20.50 3.89 -4.67
CA ALA A 74 -21.90 3.48 -4.50
C ALA A 74 -22.89 4.48 -5.09
N ALA A 75 -22.59 5.76 -5.00
CA ALA A 75 -23.41 6.82 -5.61
C ALA A 75 -23.38 6.78 -7.16
N ALA A 76 -22.29 6.29 -7.74
CA ALA A 76 -22.12 6.23 -9.19
C ALA A 76 -22.69 4.94 -9.82
N VAL A 77 -22.55 3.79 -9.16
CA VAL A 77 -22.88 2.47 -9.72
C VAL A 77 -23.98 1.73 -8.96
N GLY A 78 -24.47 2.28 -7.86
CA GLY A 78 -25.42 1.62 -6.95
C GLY A 78 -24.71 0.86 -5.81
N ALA A 79 -25.39 0.82 -4.65
CA ALA A 79 -24.78 0.24 -3.44
C ALA A 79 -24.53 -1.28 -3.54
N ALA A 80 -25.39 -2.00 -4.26
CA ALA A 80 -25.25 -3.45 -4.42
C ALA A 80 -23.97 -3.85 -5.18
N ASP A 81 -23.59 -3.07 -6.18
CA ASP A 81 -22.48 -3.39 -7.09
C ASP A 81 -21.18 -2.66 -6.70
N ALA A 82 -21.25 -1.73 -5.74
CA ALA A 82 -20.14 -0.85 -5.41
C ALA A 82 -18.89 -1.62 -4.93
N ALA A 83 -19.05 -2.63 -4.08
CA ALA A 83 -17.93 -3.38 -3.55
C ALA A 83 -17.21 -4.18 -4.65
N GLN A 84 -17.98 -4.85 -5.53
CA GLN A 84 -17.42 -5.57 -6.67
C GLN A 84 -16.74 -4.60 -7.65
N ALA A 85 -17.39 -3.49 -7.99
CA ALA A 85 -16.83 -2.49 -8.88
C ALA A 85 -15.52 -1.88 -8.34
N VAL A 86 -15.44 -1.60 -7.03
CA VAL A 86 -14.20 -1.14 -6.39
C VAL A 86 -13.10 -2.19 -6.54
N GLY A 87 -13.37 -3.46 -6.18
CA GLY A 87 -12.39 -4.54 -6.26
C GLY A 87 -11.88 -4.77 -7.69
N GLU A 88 -12.76 -4.80 -8.68
CA GLU A 88 -12.40 -4.99 -10.10
C GLU A 88 -11.56 -3.82 -10.63
N ASN A 89 -11.95 -2.58 -10.33
CA ASN A 89 -11.23 -1.39 -10.77
C ASN A 89 -9.84 -1.32 -10.11
N LEU A 90 -9.74 -1.62 -8.81
CA LEU A 90 -8.45 -1.67 -8.12
C LEU A 90 -7.56 -2.79 -8.65
N ALA A 91 -8.11 -3.96 -8.94
CA ALA A 91 -7.36 -5.05 -9.57
C ALA A 91 -6.85 -4.67 -10.97
N CYS A 92 -7.64 -3.94 -11.74
CA CYS A 92 -7.22 -3.42 -13.04
C CYS A 92 -6.09 -2.39 -12.90
N LEU A 93 -6.23 -1.45 -11.99
CA LEU A 93 -5.23 -0.44 -11.67
C LEU A 93 -3.91 -1.07 -11.21
N LEU A 94 -3.97 -2.03 -10.30
CA LEU A 94 -2.79 -2.73 -9.79
C LEU A 94 -2.04 -3.46 -10.91
N ARG A 95 -2.75 -4.18 -11.80
CA ARG A 95 -2.14 -4.77 -12.99
C ARG A 95 -1.49 -3.72 -13.89
N GLY A 96 -2.07 -2.55 -13.96
CA GLY A 96 -1.54 -1.42 -14.74
C GLY A 96 -0.18 -0.91 -14.25
N TYR A 97 0.21 -1.17 -13.00
CA TYR A 97 1.55 -0.83 -12.49
C TYR A 97 2.65 -1.79 -12.96
N ALA A 98 2.31 -3.03 -13.33
CA ALA A 98 3.31 -4.04 -13.64
C ALA A 98 4.33 -3.63 -14.73
N PRO A 99 3.96 -2.97 -15.85
CA PRO A 99 4.93 -2.55 -16.85
C PRO A 99 6.01 -1.61 -16.30
N ILE A 100 5.63 -0.62 -15.50
CA ILE A 100 6.59 0.34 -14.94
C ILE A 100 7.43 -0.30 -13.83
N HIS A 101 6.86 -1.20 -13.00
CA HIS A 101 7.60 -1.95 -12.00
C HIS A 101 8.64 -2.87 -12.66
N ARG A 102 8.30 -3.56 -13.75
CA ARG A 102 9.27 -4.33 -14.53
C ARG A 102 10.38 -3.45 -15.12
N ALA A 103 10.02 -2.26 -15.61
CA ALA A 103 11.02 -1.32 -16.13
C ALA A 103 11.95 -0.81 -15.03
N ALA A 104 11.42 -0.50 -13.84
CA ALA A 104 12.21 -0.11 -12.66
C ALA A 104 13.16 -1.22 -12.22
N ARG A 105 12.66 -2.46 -12.11
CA ARG A 105 13.47 -3.62 -11.72
C ARG A 105 14.62 -3.87 -12.69
N ARG A 106 14.39 -3.75 -14.01
CA ARG A 106 15.48 -3.86 -15.02
C ARG A 106 16.55 -2.79 -14.86
N GLN A 107 16.22 -1.65 -14.29
CA GLN A 107 17.14 -0.57 -13.95
C GLN A 107 17.64 -0.64 -12.50
N ARG A 108 17.39 -1.76 -11.81
CA ARG A 108 17.79 -1.99 -10.42
C ARG A 108 17.22 -0.95 -9.45
N VAL A 109 16.02 -0.46 -9.74
CA VAL A 109 15.28 0.48 -8.88
C VAL A 109 14.22 -0.31 -8.11
N PRO A 110 14.27 -0.34 -6.76
CA PRO A 110 13.29 -1.03 -5.93
C PRO A 110 11.89 -0.46 -6.11
N THR A 111 10.89 -1.34 -6.05
CA THR A 111 9.48 -1.01 -6.29
C THR A 111 8.65 -1.37 -5.07
N ILE A 112 7.90 -0.40 -4.57
CA ILE A 112 7.11 -0.51 -3.35
C ILE A 112 5.67 -0.08 -3.64
N GLY A 113 4.71 -0.95 -3.33
CA GLY A 113 3.31 -0.59 -3.23
C GLY A 113 2.99 -0.14 -1.80
N VAL A 114 2.16 0.86 -1.64
CA VAL A 114 1.69 1.31 -0.32
C VAL A 114 0.19 1.54 -0.41
N SER A 115 -0.57 0.93 0.50
CA SER A 115 -2.03 1.06 0.52
C SER A 115 -2.60 0.96 1.93
N HIS A 116 -3.88 1.30 2.05
CA HIS A 116 -4.64 1.20 3.29
C HIS A 116 -6.04 0.65 2.96
N GLY A 117 -6.29 -0.59 3.33
CA GLY A 117 -7.56 -1.26 3.04
C GLY A 117 -7.53 -2.75 3.39
N THR A 118 -8.64 -3.42 3.20
CA THR A 118 -8.84 -4.83 3.57
C THR A 118 -8.47 -5.77 2.41
N VAL A 119 -7.66 -6.77 2.69
CA VAL A 119 -7.38 -7.88 1.78
C VAL A 119 -8.38 -9.00 2.07
N PHE A 120 -8.98 -9.57 1.04
CA PHE A 120 -9.91 -10.68 1.18
C PHE A 120 -9.26 -11.87 1.91
N GLY A 121 -9.93 -12.36 2.94
CA GLY A 121 -9.46 -13.48 3.76
C GLY A 121 -8.38 -13.14 4.78
N CYS A 122 -8.01 -11.87 4.96
CA CYS A 122 -7.15 -11.47 6.07
C CYS A 122 -7.85 -11.71 7.42
N ILE A 123 -7.05 -11.86 8.46
CA ILE A 123 -7.55 -12.14 9.81
C ILE A 123 -7.61 -10.81 10.60
N SER A 124 -8.75 -10.54 11.22
CA SER A 124 -8.90 -9.38 12.10
C SER A 124 -8.07 -9.53 13.39
N GLU A 125 -7.97 -8.45 14.17
CA GLU A 125 -7.30 -8.42 15.48
C GLU A 125 -7.93 -9.38 16.51
N HIS A 126 -9.17 -9.78 16.28
CA HIS A 126 -9.89 -10.74 17.12
C HIS A 126 -9.79 -12.20 16.61
N GLY A 127 -8.93 -12.47 15.64
CA GLY A 127 -8.73 -13.81 15.09
C GLY A 127 -9.82 -14.28 14.11
N VAL A 128 -10.71 -13.39 13.68
CA VAL A 128 -11.82 -13.73 12.76
C VAL A 128 -11.42 -13.40 11.32
N PRO A 129 -11.60 -14.34 10.38
CA PRO A 129 -11.38 -14.06 8.95
C PRO A 129 -12.31 -12.94 8.46
N MET A 130 -11.74 -11.95 7.79
CA MET A 130 -12.49 -10.91 7.09
C MET A 130 -13.06 -11.50 5.81
N ALA A 131 -14.26 -12.05 5.91
CA ALA A 131 -15.00 -12.62 4.78
C ALA A 131 -16.18 -11.72 4.44
N GLY A 132 -16.48 -11.59 3.16
CA GLY A 132 -17.62 -10.81 2.69
C GLY A 132 -17.24 -9.77 1.64
N PHE A 133 -18.15 -8.85 1.38
CA PHE A 133 -18.03 -7.87 0.29
C PHE A 133 -17.22 -6.61 0.65
N ASP A 134 -16.73 -6.51 1.88
CA ASP A 134 -16.02 -5.30 2.37
C ASP A 134 -14.50 -5.33 2.18
N HIS A 135 -14.01 -6.10 1.22
CA HIS A 135 -12.60 -6.07 0.86
C HIS A 135 -12.35 -5.18 -0.35
N GLU A 136 -11.23 -4.51 -0.36
CA GLU A 136 -10.74 -3.72 -1.48
C GLU A 136 -9.83 -4.55 -2.39
N PHE A 137 -9.06 -5.48 -1.81
CA PHE A 137 -8.02 -6.20 -2.51
C PHE A 137 -8.15 -7.71 -2.38
N THR A 138 -7.65 -8.42 -3.39
CA THR A 138 -7.22 -9.80 -3.25
C THR A 138 -5.70 -9.86 -3.25
N THR A 139 -5.11 -10.87 -2.61
CA THR A 139 -3.65 -11.10 -2.67
C THR A 139 -3.17 -11.22 -4.11
N GLY A 140 -3.92 -11.92 -4.97
CA GLY A 140 -3.61 -12.05 -6.39
C GLY A 140 -3.57 -10.71 -7.13
N ALA A 141 -4.48 -9.78 -6.82
CA ALA A 141 -4.46 -8.44 -7.41
C ALA A 141 -3.24 -7.64 -6.96
N LEU A 142 -2.86 -7.72 -5.69
CA LEU A 142 -1.66 -7.06 -5.16
C LEU A 142 -0.38 -7.64 -5.79
N PHE A 143 -0.27 -8.96 -5.91
CA PHE A 143 0.86 -9.60 -6.60
C PHE A 143 0.92 -9.24 -8.09
N ALA A 144 -0.23 -9.07 -8.74
CA ALA A 144 -0.30 -8.67 -10.16
C ALA A 144 0.25 -7.26 -10.43
N ALA A 145 0.43 -6.43 -9.41
CA ALA A 145 1.15 -5.16 -9.54
C ALA A 145 2.66 -5.35 -9.77
N GLU A 146 3.21 -6.51 -9.45
CA GLU A 146 4.64 -6.86 -9.56
C GLU A 146 5.58 -5.92 -8.78
N ALA A 147 5.09 -5.29 -7.71
CA ALA A 147 5.95 -4.60 -6.75
C ALA A 147 6.72 -5.62 -5.90
N GLN A 148 7.96 -5.33 -5.54
CA GLN A 148 8.77 -6.21 -4.67
C GLN A 148 8.22 -6.26 -3.25
N ALA A 149 7.84 -5.12 -2.71
CA ALA A 149 7.16 -5.00 -1.42
C ALA A 149 5.78 -4.37 -1.60
N PHE A 150 4.78 -4.83 -0.86
CA PHE A 150 3.50 -4.15 -0.74
C PHE A 150 3.18 -3.92 0.74
N MET A 151 3.29 -2.66 1.16
CA MET A 151 3.12 -2.23 2.54
C MET A 151 1.67 -1.84 2.77
N LEU A 152 0.97 -2.55 3.63
CA LEU A 152 -0.45 -2.36 3.89
C LEU A 152 -0.69 -1.78 5.28
N GLY A 153 -1.73 -0.96 5.42
CA GLY A 153 -2.31 -0.55 6.68
C GLY A 153 -3.79 -0.92 6.74
N HIS A 154 -4.45 -0.69 7.86
CA HIS A 154 -5.84 -0.90 8.17
C HIS A 154 -6.09 -2.06 9.15
N ILE A 155 -5.54 -3.24 8.88
CA ILE A 155 -5.76 -4.42 9.73
C ILE A 155 -4.79 -4.40 10.90
N HIS A 156 -5.31 -4.52 12.12
CA HIS A 156 -4.57 -4.40 13.37
C HIS A 156 -3.85 -5.69 13.79
N ARG A 157 -3.90 -6.74 12.96
CA ARG A 157 -3.15 -7.98 13.15
C ARG A 157 -2.02 -8.06 12.13
N HIS A 158 -0.80 -8.33 12.61
CA HIS A 158 0.32 -8.62 11.72
C HIS A 158 0.06 -9.89 10.92
N GLN A 159 0.21 -9.80 9.60
CA GLN A 159 0.15 -10.93 8.69
C GLN A 159 0.84 -10.59 7.36
N ALA A 160 1.34 -11.63 6.69
CA ALA A 160 2.06 -11.44 5.45
C ALA A 160 1.78 -12.57 4.44
N TRP A 161 2.01 -12.26 3.19
CA TRP A 161 1.94 -13.19 2.06
C TRP A 161 3.15 -12.99 1.18
N GLU A 162 3.67 -14.08 0.64
CA GLU A 162 4.81 -14.08 -0.26
C GLU A 162 4.48 -14.87 -1.52
N GLN A 163 5.05 -14.43 -2.62
CA GLN A 163 4.96 -15.13 -3.90
C GLN A 163 6.31 -15.06 -4.60
N GLU A 164 6.71 -16.15 -5.21
CA GLU A 164 7.82 -16.19 -6.14
C GLU A 164 7.29 -16.41 -7.55
N SER A 165 7.72 -15.59 -8.49
CA SER A 165 7.25 -15.59 -9.87
C SER A 165 8.39 -15.21 -10.81
N GLY A 166 8.13 -15.18 -12.13
CA GLY A 166 9.06 -14.59 -13.10
C GLY A 166 9.42 -13.12 -12.84
N ALA A 167 8.63 -12.44 -12.01
CA ALA A 167 8.93 -11.11 -11.52
C ALA A 167 9.87 -11.09 -10.28
N GLY A 168 10.33 -12.26 -9.81
CA GLY A 168 11.09 -12.43 -8.58
C GLY A 168 10.20 -12.59 -7.34
N ARG A 169 10.83 -12.51 -6.17
CA ARG A 169 10.11 -12.59 -4.88
C ARG A 169 9.36 -11.30 -4.62
N GLN A 170 8.12 -11.45 -4.22
CA GLN A 170 7.22 -10.37 -3.83
C GLN A 170 6.71 -10.63 -2.41
N CYS A 171 6.63 -9.59 -1.60
CA CYS A 171 6.16 -9.69 -0.23
C CYS A 171 5.09 -8.63 0.03
N ILE A 172 3.97 -9.05 0.62
CA ILE A 172 2.86 -8.20 1.04
C ILE A 172 2.72 -8.36 2.54
N ALA A 173 2.62 -7.26 3.31
CA ALA A 173 2.40 -7.37 4.75
C ALA A 173 1.61 -6.21 5.35
N TYR A 174 0.82 -6.57 6.37
CA TYR A 174 0.31 -5.65 7.37
C TYR A 174 1.24 -5.66 8.59
N PRO A 175 1.63 -4.51 9.13
CA PRO A 175 2.35 -4.45 10.40
C PRO A 175 1.48 -4.88 11.58
N GLY A 176 0.18 -4.73 11.47
CA GLY A 176 -0.74 -4.70 12.59
C GLY A 176 -0.81 -3.30 13.20
N SER A 177 -1.29 -3.21 14.42
CA SER A 177 -1.31 -1.97 15.21
C SER A 177 -0.06 -1.87 16.08
N ILE A 178 0.37 -0.63 16.35
CA ILE A 178 1.52 -0.35 17.20
C ILE A 178 1.28 -0.65 18.69
N GLY A 179 0.02 -0.79 19.08
CA GLY A 179 -0.40 -1.12 20.44
C GLY A 179 -1.75 -1.79 20.44
N ARG A 180 -2.20 -2.24 21.62
CA ARG A 180 -3.54 -2.79 21.81
C ARG A 180 -4.52 -1.65 22.05
N PHE A 181 -5.50 -1.51 21.16
CA PHE A 181 -6.54 -0.48 21.24
C PHE A 181 -7.86 -1.02 21.77
N HIS A 182 -8.07 -2.35 21.69
CA HIS A 182 -9.30 -3.00 22.13
C HIS A 182 -8.99 -4.21 23.02
N TYR A 183 -9.95 -4.55 23.90
CA TYR A 183 -9.88 -5.80 24.67
C TYR A 183 -9.95 -7.00 23.74
N GLY A 184 -9.15 -8.03 24.03
CA GLY A 184 -9.15 -9.28 23.26
C GLY A 184 -8.30 -9.25 21.99
N GLU A 185 -7.56 -8.17 21.73
CA GLU A 185 -6.56 -8.18 20.66
C GLU A 185 -5.43 -9.14 21.00
N GLU A 186 -5.24 -10.12 20.12
CA GLU A 186 -4.21 -11.15 20.23
C GLU A 186 -2.98 -10.81 19.41
N GLY A 187 -1.88 -11.52 19.71
CA GLY A 187 -0.63 -11.43 18.98
C GLY A 187 0.26 -10.29 19.38
N GLU A 188 1.44 -10.27 18.78
CA GLU A 188 2.47 -9.28 18.98
C GLU A 188 2.10 -7.97 18.30
N LYS A 189 2.40 -6.85 18.93
CA LYS A 189 2.17 -5.49 18.43
C LYS A 189 3.50 -4.85 18.10
N GLY A 190 3.51 -4.01 17.08
CA GLY A 190 4.76 -3.38 16.65
C GLY A 190 4.66 -2.71 15.29
N PHE A 191 5.80 -2.52 14.68
CA PHE A 191 5.92 -1.99 13.33
C PHE A 191 6.84 -2.86 12.48
N LEU A 192 6.74 -2.75 11.16
CA LEU A 192 7.63 -3.46 10.25
C LEU A 192 8.78 -2.55 9.83
N LEU A 193 9.99 -3.01 10.09
CA LEU A 193 11.19 -2.44 9.47
C LEU A 193 11.44 -3.16 8.14
N TRP A 194 11.31 -2.43 7.04
CA TRP A 194 11.50 -2.97 5.71
C TRP A 194 12.87 -2.66 5.14
N GLU A 195 13.46 -3.66 4.52
CA GLU A 195 14.64 -3.52 3.66
C GLU A 195 14.25 -3.92 2.25
N VAL A 196 14.29 -2.97 1.33
CA VAL A 196 13.93 -3.17 -0.08
C VAL A 196 15.06 -2.64 -0.95
N ASP A 197 15.67 -3.52 -1.70
CA ASP A 197 16.71 -3.19 -2.68
C ASP A 197 16.31 -3.68 -4.08
N ALA A 198 17.24 -3.68 -5.02
CA ALA A 198 16.98 -4.09 -6.38
C ALA A 198 16.59 -5.58 -6.54
N ASP A 199 17.02 -6.43 -5.62
CA ASP A 199 16.92 -7.88 -5.73
C ASP A 199 15.98 -8.49 -4.69
N HIS A 200 15.83 -7.83 -3.51
CA HIS A 200 15.14 -8.39 -2.36
C HIS A 200 14.19 -7.38 -1.72
N ALA A 201 13.11 -7.92 -1.16
CA ALA A 201 12.26 -7.23 -0.18
C ALA A 201 12.10 -8.15 1.02
N ARG A 202 12.39 -7.64 2.20
CA ARG A 202 12.23 -8.34 3.48
C ARG A 202 11.80 -7.36 4.55
N PHE A 203 11.23 -7.87 5.61
CA PHE A 203 10.87 -7.07 6.78
C PHE A 203 11.17 -7.84 8.06
N THR A 204 11.31 -7.10 9.14
CA THR A 204 11.33 -7.58 10.52
C THR A 204 10.21 -6.91 11.29
N LEU A 205 9.47 -7.69 12.07
CA LEU A 205 8.51 -7.12 13.03
C LEU A 205 9.30 -6.67 14.26
N GLU A 206 9.28 -5.37 14.52
CA GLU A 206 9.88 -4.77 15.70
C GLU A 206 8.78 -4.57 16.75
N PRO A 207 8.81 -5.35 17.86
CA PRO A 207 7.76 -5.30 18.86
C PRO A 207 7.77 -4.00 19.63
N THR A 208 6.58 -3.54 20.00
CA THR A 208 6.38 -2.43 20.94
C THR A 208 5.99 -2.98 22.31
N PRO A 209 6.37 -2.29 23.39
CA PRO A 209 6.04 -2.68 24.75
C PRO A 209 4.53 -2.81 25.02
#